data_e3bf7cd55d163219b4580937ed2c2dc8
#
_entry.id   e3bf7cd55d163219b4580937ed2c2dc8
#
_cell.length_a   1.000
_cell.length_b   1.000
_cell.length_c   1.000
_cell.angle_alpha   90.00
_cell.angle_beta   90.00
_cell.angle_gamma   90.00
#
_symmetry.space_group_name_H-M   'P 1'
#
loop_
_entity.id
_entity.type
_entity.pdbx_description
1 polymer ?
#
loop_
_entity_poly.entity_id
_entity_poly.type
_entity_poly.pdbx_seq_one_letter_code
_entity_poly.pdbx_strand_id
1 'polypeptide(L)'
;MNANAQALNLAPLLDVQAVCKSFRKPDGDELVVLENVNLTLRPGEIVGLLGRSGSGKSTLLRTIAGLEPPSGGAVSYLGQPVMGPAEGIAMVFQSFALFPWLTVLENVKLGLEALGHPEADTRSRSLKAIDLIGLDGFESAYPRELSGGMRQRVGFARALVVHPNILLMDEPFSALDILTAETLRNDFLDLWGEGQLPIKSVLLVTHNIEEAVQMCDRLLIFSTHPGRVVSEINIDLPHPRHALDPRFRALVERVYVEMTSKPRGDRVGHKAERFPGTGIGTTLTHVSSNLLSGLLEAVSEPPYNGHADLPAIAEALSMDVDELFPVAEALQLLRFAEIEGGDIKLTREGSEFVKSETDERKRLFARHLLTYVPLAAHVRRVLDERATHTAPKSRFFDELEDYMAEEAAEQTLRTIISWGRYAEAFAYDDARQAFSLENPA
;
A
#
# COMPACT_ATOMS: atom_id res chain seq x y z
N MET A 1 23.54 18.77 -20.31
CA MET A 1 22.22 18.88 -20.97
C MET A 1 21.38 17.75 -20.43
N ASN A 2 20.32 18.08 -19.70
CA ASN A 2 19.57 17.12 -18.86
C ASN A 2 18.86 16.06 -19.71
N ALA A 3 19.10 14.78 -19.40
CA ALA A 3 18.38 13.64 -19.97
C ALA A 3 16.85 13.76 -19.82
N ASN A 4 16.37 14.39 -18.73
CA ASN A 4 14.97 14.67 -18.48
C ASN A 4 14.32 15.64 -19.50
N ALA A 5 15.05 16.55 -20.12
CA ALA A 5 14.49 17.47 -21.12
C ALA A 5 14.24 16.79 -22.47
N GLN A 6 14.95 15.69 -22.78
CA GLN A 6 14.73 14.90 -24.01
C GLN A 6 13.57 13.90 -23.86
N ALA A 7 13.31 13.39 -22.67
CA ALA A 7 12.21 12.44 -22.39
C ALA A 7 10.82 13.07 -22.58
N LEU A 8 10.67 14.38 -22.37
CA LEU A 8 9.42 15.11 -22.50
C LEU A 8 8.85 15.19 -23.94
N ASN A 9 9.66 14.89 -24.97
CA ASN A 9 9.26 14.93 -26.39
C ASN A 9 9.02 13.54 -27.01
N LEU A 10 9.18 12.45 -26.27
CA LEU A 10 8.92 11.10 -26.76
C LEU A 10 7.44 10.75 -26.59
N ALA A 11 6.86 10.09 -27.61
CA ALA A 11 5.50 9.56 -27.49
C ALA A 11 5.41 8.60 -26.28
N PRO A 12 4.33 8.66 -25.47
CA PRO A 12 4.19 7.79 -24.31
C PRO A 12 4.10 6.33 -24.73
N LEU A 13 4.72 5.43 -23.94
CA LEU A 13 4.56 3.99 -24.08
C LEU A 13 3.16 3.55 -23.61
N LEU A 14 2.68 4.18 -22.54
CA LEU A 14 1.37 3.94 -21.94
C LEU A 14 0.64 5.27 -21.79
N ASP A 15 -0.65 5.27 -22.14
CA ASP A 15 -1.55 6.39 -21.96
C ASP A 15 -2.87 5.89 -21.36
N VAL A 16 -3.21 6.42 -20.19
CA VAL A 16 -4.42 6.12 -19.42
C VAL A 16 -5.29 7.36 -19.45
N GLN A 17 -6.48 7.27 -20.06
CA GLN A 17 -7.37 8.41 -20.30
C GLN A 17 -8.71 8.19 -19.64
N ALA A 18 -9.03 9.07 -18.67
CA ALA A 18 -10.31 9.12 -17.97
C ALA A 18 -10.80 7.76 -17.46
N VAL A 19 -9.87 6.89 -17.02
CA VAL A 19 -10.20 5.54 -16.60
C VAL A 19 -11.06 5.58 -15.33
N CYS A 20 -12.20 4.88 -15.42
CA CYS A 20 -13.10 4.61 -14.32
C CYS A 20 -13.21 3.11 -14.10
N LYS A 21 -13.36 2.67 -12.85
CA LYS A 21 -13.65 1.28 -12.50
C LYS A 21 -14.62 1.22 -11.34
N SER A 22 -15.69 0.47 -11.54
CA SER A 22 -16.68 0.17 -10.51
C SER A 22 -16.96 -1.32 -10.44
N PHE A 23 -17.39 -1.78 -9.29
CA PHE A 23 -17.80 -3.15 -9.01
C PHE A 23 -19.24 -3.13 -8.47
N ARG A 24 -20.04 -4.12 -8.83
CA ARG A 24 -21.37 -4.32 -8.26
C ARG A 24 -21.24 -5.04 -6.92
N LYS A 25 -21.83 -4.47 -5.88
CA LYS A 25 -21.96 -5.12 -4.58
C LYS A 25 -23.07 -6.17 -4.60
N PRO A 26 -23.06 -7.15 -3.66
CA PRO A 26 -24.14 -8.15 -3.55
C PRO A 26 -25.55 -7.54 -3.32
N ASP A 27 -25.62 -6.36 -2.67
CA ASP A 27 -26.84 -5.59 -2.41
C ASP A 27 -27.37 -4.83 -3.64
N GLY A 28 -26.62 -4.86 -4.76
CA GLY A 28 -26.98 -4.20 -6.02
C GLY A 28 -26.41 -2.79 -6.17
N ASP A 29 -25.82 -2.23 -5.14
CA ASP A 29 -25.15 -0.92 -5.19
C ASP A 29 -23.84 -0.99 -6.00
N GLU A 30 -23.43 0.14 -6.56
CA GLU A 30 -22.19 0.28 -7.32
C GLU A 30 -21.09 0.87 -6.42
N LEU A 31 -19.97 0.15 -6.30
CA LEU A 31 -18.75 0.62 -5.64
C LEU A 31 -17.81 1.22 -6.68
N VAL A 32 -17.70 2.55 -6.72
CA VAL A 32 -16.74 3.24 -7.57
C VAL A 32 -15.35 3.19 -6.89
N VAL A 33 -14.42 2.46 -7.53
CA VAL A 33 -13.05 2.29 -7.02
C VAL A 33 -12.11 3.29 -7.68
N LEU A 34 -12.22 3.50 -9.00
CA LEU A 34 -11.43 4.46 -9.77
C LEU A 34 -12.36 5.43 -10.48
N GLU A 35 -11.98 6.72 -10.49
CA GLU A 35 -12.75 7.76 -11.18
C GLU A 35 -11.84 8.76 -11.88
N ASN A 36 -12.03 8.88 -13.20
CA ASN A 36 -11.34 9.83 -14.06
C ASN A 36 -9.80 9.82 -13.90
N VAL A 37 -9.20 8.61 -13.85
CA VAL A 37 -7.76 8.47 -13.71
C VAL A 37 -7.08 8.76 -15.04
N ASN A 38 -6.11 9.67 -15.00
CA ASN A 38 -5.28 10.04 -16.15
C ASN A 38 -3.81 9.93 -15.76
N LEU A 39 -3.03 9.19 -16.55
CA LEU A 39 -1.57 9.14 -16.43
C LEU A 39 -0.92 8.72 -17.74
N THR A 40 0.32 9.11 -17.93
CA THR A 40 1.16 8.66 -19.05
C THR A 40 2.46 8.07 -18.51
N LEU A 41 3.04 7.11 -19.24
CA LEU A 41 4.35 6.56 -18.94
C LEU A 41 5.24 6.67 -20.19
N ARG A 42 6.40 7.32 -20.05
CA ARG A 42 7.33 7.58 -21.15
C ARG A 42 8.55 6.68 -21.05
N PRO A 43 9.27 6.45 -22.16
CA PRO A 43 10.54 5.72 -22.12
C PRO A 43 11.55 6.42 -21.20
N GLY A 44 12.26 5.63 -20.38
CA GLY A 44 13.36 6.12 -19.54
C GLY A 44 12.92 6.74 -18.22
N GLU A 45 11.64 6.57 -17.80
CA GLU A 45 11.18 7.06 -16.50
C GLU A 45 10.68 5.94 -15.59
N ILE A 46 10.88 6.13 -14.29
CA ILE A 46 10.21 5.38 -13.21
C ILE A 46 9.14 6.33 -12.64
N VAL A 47 7.86 5.97 -12.79
CA VAL A 47 6.73 6.73 -12.24
C VAL A 47 6.20 6.01 -11.01
N GLY A 48 6.09 6.74 -9.91
CA GLY A 48 5.49 6.24 -8.67
C GLY A 48 4.01 6.59 -8.56
N LEU A 49 3.17 5.63 -8.22
CA LEU A 49 1.79 5.84 -7.82
C LEU A 49 1.71 5.68 -6.30
N LEU A 50 1.67 6.79 -5.59
CA LEU A 50 1.72 6.85 -4.14
C LEU A 50 0.34 7.17 -3.56
N GLY A 51 -0.09 6.40 -2.58
CA GLY A 51 -1.38 6.62 -1.92
C GLY A 51 -1.67 5.57 -0.87
N ARG A 52 -2.67 5.85 -0.03
CA ARG A 52 -3.07 4.99 1.07
C ARG A 52 -3.50 3.60 0.62
N SER A 53 -3.42 2.62 1.52
CA SER A 53 -3.96 1.28 1.26
C SER A 53 -5.46 1.35 0.96
N GLY A 54 -5.95 0.49 0.07
CA GLY A 54 -7.35 0.49 -0.35
C GLY A 54 -7.78 1.64 -1.29
N SER A 55 -6.85 2.47 -1.78
CA SER A 55 -7.17 3.57 -2.71
C SER A 55 -7.42 3.14 -4.17
N GLY A 56 -7.27 1.86 -4.49
CA GLY A 56 -7.50 1.33 -5.84
C GLY A 56 -6.26 1.24 -6.73
N LYS A 57 -5.04 1.44 -6.20
CA LYS A 57 -3.79 1.39 -6.97
C LYS A 57 -3.57 0.04 -7.68
N SER A 58 -3.74 -1.06 -6.96
CA SER A 58 -3.62 -2.41 -7.54
C SER A 58 -4.71 -2.69 -8.58
N THR A 59 -5.92 -2.15 -8.39
CA THR A 59 -6.99 -2.22 -9.40
C THR A 59 -6.57 -1.46 -10.67
N LEU A 60 -5.97 -0.28 -10.53
CA LEU A 60 -5.45 0.47 -11.67
C LEU A 60 -4.33 -0.29 -12.39
N LEU A 61 -3.37 -0.89 -11.65
CA LEU A 61 -2.32 -1.73 -12.26
C LEU A 61 -2.90 -2.90 -13.04
N ARG A 62 -3.89 -3.62 -12.48
CA ARG A 62 -4.56 -4.73 -13.18
C ARG A 62 -5.29 -4.25 -14.43
N THR A 63 -5.90 -3.06 -14.36
CA THR A 63 -6.55 -2.46 -15.54
C THR A 63 -5.52 -2.10 -16.62
N ILE A 64 -4.38 -1.54 -16.24
CA ILE A 64 -3.28 -1.22 -17.17
C ILE A 64 -2.68 -2.50 -17.78
N ALA A 65 -2.53 -3.56 -16.98
CA ALA A 65 -2.04 -4.86 -17.45
C ALA A 65 -3.04 -5.59 -18.38
N GLY A 66 -4.27 -5.08 -18.53
CA GLY A 66 -5.33 -5.75 -19.29
C GLY A 66 -5.94 -6.95 -18.61
N LEU A 67 -5.70 -7.14 -17.30
CA LEU A 67 -6.28 -8.22 -16.51
C LEU A 67 -7.73 -7.94 -16.11
N GLU A 68 -8.08 -6.65 -16.01
CA GLU A 68 -9.42 -6.17 -15.70
C GLU A 68 -9.83 -5.06 -16.67
N PRO A 69 -10.97 -5.17 -17.37
CA PRO A 69 -11.43 -4.09 -18.24
C PRO A 69 -11.88 -2.89 -17.41
N PRO A 70 -11.60 -1.64 -17.84
CA PRO A 70 -12.16 -0.45 -17.22
C PRO A 70 -13.68 -0.41 -17.40
N SER A 71 -14.41 0.24 -16.47
CA SER A 71 -15.84 0.52 -16.62
C SER A 71 -16.10 1.73 -17.51
N GLY A 72 -15.10 2.60 -17.70
CA GLY A 72 -15.12 3.77 -18.57
C GLY A 72 -13.71 4.28 -18.83
N GLY A 73 -13.54 5.15 -19.82
CA GLY A 73 -12.23 5.61 -20.26
C GLY A 73 -11.47 4.57 -21.09
N ALA A 74 -10.18 4.76 -21.30
CA ALA A 74 -9.36 3.87 -22.11
C ALA A 74 -7.93 3.79 -21.61
N VAL A 75 -7.30 2.62 -21.80
CA VAL A 75 -5.86 2.40 -21.66
C VAL A 75 -5.30 2.08 -23.03
N SER A 76 -4.24 2.75 -23.45
CA SER A 76 -3.51 2.44 -24.68
C SER A 76 -2.03 2.20 -24.41
N TYR A 77 -1.50 1.19 -25.07
CA TYR A 77 -0.10 0.79 -25.04
C TYR A 77 0.48 0.91 -26.47
N LEU A 78 1.55 1.65 -26.64
CA LEU A 78 2.13 1.97 -27.96
C LEU A 78 1.09 2.50 -28.96
N GLY A 79 0.11 3.29 -28.47
CA GLY A 79 -0.98 3.85 -29.27
C GLY A 79 -2.08 2.85 -29.64
N GLN A 80 -2.03 1.62 -29.16
CA GLN A 80 -3.08 0.61 -29.37
C GLN A 80 -3.91 0.38 -28.10
N PRO A 81 -5.23 0.23 -28.19
CA PRO A 81 -6.07 -0.04 -27.02
C PRO A 81 -5.68 -1.36 -26.35
N VAL A 82 -5.61 -1.36 -25.01
CA VAL A 82 -5.41 -2.56 -24.20
C VAL A 82 -6.76 -3.23 -23.96
N MET A 83 -7.01 -4.35 -24.66
CA MET A 83 -8.27 -5.12 -24.57
C MET A 83 -8.10 -6.45 -23.82
N GLY A 84 -6.91 -6.74 -23.33
CA GLY A 84 -6.51 -7.94 -22.60
C GLY A 84 -5.03 -7.85 -22.22
N PRO A 85 -4.42 -8.91 -21.65
CA PRO A 85 -3.00 -8.92 -21.33
C PRO A 85 -2.16 -8.54 -22.56
N ALA A 86 -1.40 -7.44 -22.42
CA ALA A 86 -0.63 -6.87 -23.52
C ALA A 86 0.77 -7.45 -23.55
N GLU A 87 1.20 -7.97 -24.69
CA GLU A 87 2.60 -8.36 -24.90
C GLU A 87 3.52 -7.11 -24.76
N GLY A 88 4.51 -7.22 -23.89
CA GLY A 88 5.41 -6.10 -23.56
C GLY A 88 5.05 -5.33 -22.29
N ILE A 89 4.02 -5.76 -21.55
CA ILE A 89 3.72 -5.32 -20.18
C ILE A 89 3.87 -6.54 -19.25
N ALA A 90 4.70 -6.43 -18.22
CA ALA A 90 4.83 -7.46 -17.19
C ALA A 90 4.57 -6.87 -15.81
N MET A 91 4.20 -7.74 -14.85
CA MET A 91 3.83 -7.32 -13.50
C MET A 91 4.58 -8.11 -12.44
N VAL A 92 5.11 -7.40 -11.44
CA VAL A 92 5.63 -7.95 -10.18
C VAL A 92 4.56 -7.72 -9.11
N PHE A 93 4.17 -8.79 -8.43
CA PHE A 93 3.10 -8.79 -7.44
C PHE A 93 3.65 -8.60 -6.02
N GLN A 94 2.84 -8.07 -5.14
CA GLN A 94 3.13 -7.88 -3.72
C GLN A 94 3.44 -9.21 -3.01
N SER A 95 2.68 -10.27 -3.27
CA SER A 95 2.77 -11.57 -2.61
C SER A 95 3.70 -12.58 -3.30
N PHE A 96 4.72 -12.12 -4.04
CA PHE A 96 5.64 -12.93 -4.86
C PHE A 96 4.93 -13.75 -5.97
N ALA A 97 3.72 -14.24 -5.73
CA ALA A 97 2.87 -15.04 -6.62
C ALA A 97 3.63 -16.20 -7.31
N LEU A 98 4.52 -16.87 -6.57
CA LEU A 98 5.25 -18.04 -7.07
C LEU A 98 4.41 -19.31 -6.93
N PHE A 99 4.52 -20.19 -7.91
CA PHE A 99 3.93 -21.52 -7.83
C PHE A 99 4.79 -22.38 -6.87
N PRO A 100 4.28 -22.78 -5.70
CA PRO A 100 5.09 -23.42 -4.66
C PRO A 100 5.56 -24.84 -5.02
N TRP A 101 4.96 -25.45 -6.03
CA TRP A 101 5.32 -26.79 -6.53
C TRP A 101 6.29 -26.75 -7.72
N LEU A 102 6.68 -25.57 -8.20
CA LEU A 102 7.66 -25.36 -9.25
C LEU A 102 8.98 -24.86 -8.66
N THR A 103 10.08 -25.27 -9.26
CA THR A 103 11.42 -24.76 -8.94
C THR A 103 11.56 -23.29 -9.38
N VAL A 104 12.67 -22.64 -8.99
CA VAL A 104 13.01 -21.28 -9.45
C VAL A 104 13.04 -21.22 -10.98
N LEU A 105 13.76 -22.13 -11.64
CA LEU A 105 13.84 -22.16 -13.09
C LEU A 105 12.47 -22.36 -13.75
N GLU A 106 11.66 -23.28 -13.24
CA GLU A 106 10.32 -23.55 -13.76
C GLU A 106 9.40 -22.35 -13.57
N ASN A 107 9.43 -21.66 -12.42
CA ASN A 107 8.68 -20.42 -12.20
C ASN A 107 9.07 -19.32 -13.20
N VAL A 108 10.36 -19.15 -13.48
CA VAL A 108 10.84 -18.13 -14.43
C VAL A 108 10.47 -18.48 -15.87
N LYS A 109 10.51 -19.76 -16.26
CA LYS A 109 10.19 -20.24 -17.60
C LYS A 109 8.74 -20.00 -18.03
N LEU A 110 7.80 -19.96 -17.09
CA LEU A 110 6.35 -19.95 -17.36
C LEU A 110 5.92 -18.90 -18.38
N GLY A 111 6.45 -17.67 -18.28
CA GLY A 111 6.07 -16.61 -19.21
C GLY A 111 6.47 -16.89 -20.66
N LEU A 112 7.65 -17.46 -20.88
CA LEU A 112 8.15 -17.80 -22.20
C LEU A 112 7.43 -19.05 -22.77
N GLU A 113 7.12 -20.03 -21.91
CA GLU A 113 6.34 -21.21 -22.30
C GLU A 113 4.94 -20.82 -22.74
N ALA A 114 4.28 -19.91 -21.99
CA ALA A 114 2.96 -19.39 -22.34
C ALA A 114 2.95 -18.64 -23.68
N LEU A 115 4.07 -17.99 -24.04
CA LEU A 115 4.26 -17.33 -25.34
C LEU A 115 4.68 -18.30 -26.46
N GLY A 116 4.85 -19.59 -26.16
CA GLY A 116 5.19 -20.62 -27.15
C GLY A 116 6.65 -20.61 -27.62
N HIS A 117 7.57 -20.05 -26.84
CA HIS A 117 9.01 -20.08 -27.17
C HIS A 117 9.56 -21.51 -27.13
N PRO A 118 10.52 -21.85 -28.01
CA PRO A 118 11.21 -23.15 -27.99
C PRO A 118 11.92 -23.41 -26.66
N GLU A 119 11.92 -24.68 -26.19
CA GLU A 119 12.50 -25.06 -24.89
C GLU A 119 13.95 -24.62 -24.71
N ALA A 120 14.80 -24.75 -25.75
CA ALA A 120 16.20 -24.34 -25.67
C ALA A 120 16.38 -22.83 -25.47
N ASP A 121 15.55 -22.00 -26.12
CA ASP A 121 15.53 -20.55 -25.95
C ASP A 121 14.98 -20.17 -24.58
N THR A 122 13.84 -20.78 -24.19
CA THR A 122 13.22 -20.59 -22.87
C THR A 122 14.20 -20.87 -21.75
N ARG A 123 14.90 -22.01 -21.78
CA ARG A 123 15.89 -22.36 -20.77
C ARG A 123 17.06 -21.35 -20.73
N SER A 124 17.61 -20.99 -21.90
CA SER A 124 18.73 -20.07 -21.97
C SER A 124 18.40 -18.69 -21.43
N ARG A 125 17.24 -18.14 -21.82
CA ARG A 125 16.78 -16.82 -21.35
C ARG A 125 16.45 -16.85 -19.86
N SER A 126 15.85 -17.92 -19.37
CA SER A 126 15.49 -18.05 -17.94
C SER A 126 16.75 -18.11 -17.05
N LEU A 127 17.79 -18.83 -17.45
CA LEU A 127 19.05 -18.85 -16.73
C LEU A 127 19.68 -17.46 -16.67
N LYS A 128 19.72 -16.72 -17.81
CA LYS A 128 20.23 -15.35 -17.84
C LYS A 128 19.42 -14.39 -16.94
N ALA A 129 18.09 -14.57 -16.87
CA ALA A 129 17.25 -13.76 -16.00
C ALA A 129 17.49 -14.10 -14.51
N ILE A 130 17.78 -15.36 -14.18
CA ILE A 130 18.15 -15.81 -12.83
C ILE A 130 19.51 -15.23 -12.44
N ASP A 131 20.51 -15.30 -13.32
CA ASP A 131 21.84 -14.71 -13.10
C ASP A 131 21.75 -13.19 -12.90
N LEU A 132 20.96 -12.50 -13.73
CA LEU A 132 20.78 -11.04 -13.67
C LEU A 132 20.29 -10.56 -12.30
N ILE A 133 19.45 -11.35 -11.61
CA ILE A 133 18.90 -11.00 -10.30
C ILE A 133 19.68 -11.65 -9.15
N GLY A 134 20.86 -12.24 -9.41
CA GLY A 134 21.77 -12.80 -8.41
C GLY A 134 21.23 -14.05 -7.71
N LEU A 135 20.59 -14.96 -8.44
CA LEU A 135 20.11 -16.25 -7.95
C LEU A 135 20.73 -17.45 -8.69
N ASP A 136 21.90 -17.27 -9.30
CA ASP A 136 22.68 -18.38 -9.85
C ASP A 136 22.99 -19.43 -8.77
N GLY A 137 22.85 -20.70 -9.14
CA GLY A 137 22.97 -21.84 -8.22
C GLY A 137 21.70 -22.23 -7.45
N PHE A 138 20.60 -21.44 -7.56
CA PHE A 138 19.31 -21.73 -6.94
C PHE A 138 18.24 -22.20 -7.92
N GLU A 139 18.59 -22.54 -9.16
CA GLU A 139 17.67 -22.88 -10.26
C GLU A 139 16.74 -24.06 -9.92
N SER A 140 17.25 -25.03 -9.14
CA SER A 140 16.53 -26.23 -8.74
C SER A 140 15.83 -26.10 -7.38
N ALA A 141 16.01 -24.98 -6.66
CA ALA A 141 15.37 -24.75 -5.37
C ALA A 141 13.86 -24.48 -5.53
N TYR A 142 13.07 -24.90 -4.54
CA TYR A 142 11.65 -24.57 -4.46
C TYR A 142 11.42 -23.28 -3.64
N PRO A 143 10.30 -22.56 -3.84
CA PRO A 143 10.01 -21.32 -3.11
C PRO A 143 10.11 -21.44 -1.59
N ARG A 144 9.74 -22.58 -1.00
CA ARG A 144 9.84 -22.85 0.45
C ARG A 144 11.28 -22.89 0.98
N GLU A 145 12.26 -23.09 0.10
CA GLU A 145 13.70 -23.18 0.44
C GLU A 145 14.40 -21.82 0.34
N LEU A 146 13.66 -20.78 -0.09
CA LEU A 146 14.16 -19.42 -0.33
C LEU A 146 13.75 -18.46 0.80
N SER A 147 14.61 -17.46 1.07
CA SER A 147 14.23 -16.30 1.89
C SER A 147 13.16 -15.44 1.20
N GLY A 148 12.55 -14.50 1.94
CA GLY A 148 11.59 -13.54 1.37
C GLY A 148 12.17 -12.75 0.19
N GLY A 149 13.36 -12.17 0.38
CA GLY A 149 14.07 -11.44 -0.68
C GLY A 149 14.41 -12.29 -1.90
N MET A 150 14.82 -13.54 -1.70
CA MET A 150 15.08 -14.47 -2.81
C MET A 150 13.79 -14.78 -3.58
N ARG A 151 12.66 -15.01 -2.89
CA ARG A 151 11.36 -15.20 -3.55
C ARG A 151 10.96 -13.99 -4.38
N GLN A 152 11.19 -12.78 -3.86
CA GLN A 152 10.91 -11.55 -4.62
C GLN A 152 11.81 -11.44 -5.85
N ARG A 153 13.11 -11.77 -5.74
CA ARG A 153 14.03 -11.84 -6.89
C ARG A 153 13.51 -12.79 -7.96
N VAL A 154 13.01 -13.98 -7.60
CA VAL A 154 12.37 -14.90 -8.57
C VAL A 154 11.17 -14.24 -9.26
N GLY A 155 10.36 -13.48 -8.52
CA GLY A 155 9.26 -12.68 -9.08
C GLY A 155 9.73 -11.67 -10.13
N PHE A 156 10.85 -10.97 -9.86
CA PHE A 156 11.50 -10.07 -10.82
C PHE A 156 12.02 -10.83 -12.05
N ALA A 157 12.75 -11.94 -11.86
CA ALA A 157 13.25 -12.74 -12.98
C ALA A 157 12.11 -13.21 -13.91
N ARG A 158 11.00 -13.68 -13.32
CA ARG A 158 9.81 -14.12 -14.06
C ARG A 158 9.18 -12.99 -14.87
N ALA A 159 9.16 -11.77 -14.34
CA ALA A 159 8.64 -10.61 -15.04
C ALA A 159 9.60 -10.12 -16.15
N LEU A 160 10.91 -10.18 -15.92
CA LEU A 160 11.94 -9.68 -16.82
C LEU A 160 12.26 -10.63 -17.98
N VAL A 161 12.09 -11.95 -17.80
CA VAL A 161 12.47 -12.97 -18.79
C VAL A 161 11.74 -12.81 -20.14
N VAL A 162 10.54 -12.26 -20.13
CA VAL A 162 9.74 -11.99 -21.34
C VAL A 162 10.18 -10.70 -22.06
N HIS A 163 11.17 -9.97 -21.55
CA HIS A 163 11.68 -8.71 -22.08
C HIS A 163 10.57 -7.66 -22.28
N PRO A 164 9.85 -7.29 -21.24
CA PRO A 164 8.77 -6.33 -21.37
C PRO A 164 9.29 -4.92 -21.65
N ASN A 165 8.49 -4.07 -22.29
CA ASN A 165 8.81 -2.64 -22.38
C ASN A 165 8.46 -1.90 -21.10
N ILE A 166 7.38 -2.34 -20.40
CA ILE A 166 6.88 -1.75 -19.18
C ILE A 166 6.86 -2.80 -18.07
N LEU A 167 7.43 -2.44 -16.92
CA LEU A 167 7.33 -3.22 -15.70
C LEU A 167 6.37 -2.51 -14.74
N LEU A 168 5.28 -3.18 -14.40
CA LEU A 168 4.35 -2.77 -13.35
C LEU A 168 4.76 -3.43 -12.04
N MET A 169 4.89 -2.67 -10.96
CA MET A 169 5.28 -3.18 -9.66
C MET A 169 4.22 -2.81 -8.61
N ASP A 170 3.57 -3.81 -8.02
CA ASP A 170 2.55 -3.62 -6.99
C ASP A 170 3.15 -3.89 -5.62
N GLU A 171 3.55 -2.83 -4.91
CA GLU A 171 4.17 -2.87 -3.57
C GLU A 171 5.30 -3.92 -3.44
N PRO A 172 6.30 -3.92 -4.34
CA PRO A 172 7.22 -5.05 -4.53
C PRO A 172 8.15 -5.31 -3.35
N PHE A 173 8.27 -4.38 -2.41
CA PHE A 173 9.20 -4.49 -1.28
C PHE A 173 8.48 -4.57 0.07
N SER A 174 7.15 -4.41 0.11
CA SER A 174 6.38 -4.32 1.36
C SER A 174 6.36 -5.60 2.21
N ALA A 175 6.57 -6.77 1.60
CA ALA A 175 6.61 -8.07 2.28
C ALA A 175 8.01 -8.46 2.80
N LEU A 176 8.99 -7.56 2.70
CA LEU A 176 10.39 -7.79 3.06
C LEU A 176 10.77 -7.03 4.34
N ASP A 177 11.76 -7.56 5.06
CA ASP A 177 12.40 -6.77 6.11
C ASP A 177 13.18 -5.58 5.52
N ILE A 178 13.41 -4.55 6.34
CA ILE A 178 13.98 -3.25 5.93
C ILE A 178 15.29 -3.41 5.16
N LEU A 179 16.23 -4.21 5.69
CA LEU A 179 17.57 -4.36 5.08
C LEU A 179 17.51 -5.11 3.75
N THR A 180 16.67 -6.14 3.67
CA THR A 180 16.45 -6.90 2.42
C THR A 180 15.78 -6.03 1.36
N ALA A 181 14.77 -5.23 1.76
CA ALA A 181 14.09 -4.30 0.86
C ALA A 181 15.05 -3.23 0.33
N GLU A 182 15.87 -2.62 1.19
CA GLU A 182 16.88 -1.63 0.80
C GLU A 182 17.89 -2.21 -0.18
N THR A 183 18.43 -3.40 0.12
CA THR A 183 19.38 -4.08 -0.77
C THR A 183 18.75 -4.33 -2.14
N LEU A 184 17.53 -4.86 -2.18
CA LEU A 184 16.86 -5.19 -3.44
C LEU A 184 16.49 -3.93 -4.26
N ARG A 185 16.12 -2.83 -3.60
CA ARG A 185 15.90 -1.54 -4.27
C ARG A 185 17.18 -1.01 -4.91
N ASN A 186 18.28 -1.03 -4.17
CA ASN A 186 19.58 -0.55 -4.68
C ASN A 186 20.04 -1.40 -5.86
N ASP A 187 19.98 -2.73 -5.76
CA ASP A 187 20.32 -3.64 -6.87
C ASP A 187 19.46 -3.35 -8.12
N PHE A 188 18.16 -3.12 -7.93
CA PHE A 188 17.26 -2.77 -9.03
C PHE A 188 17.64 -1.43 -9.69
N LEU A 189 17.94 -0.40 -8.88
CA LEU A 189 18.33 0.91 -9.37
C LEU A 189 19.68 0.90 -10.08
N ASP A 190 20.63 0.10 -9.60
CA ASP A 190 21.94 -0.08 -10.26
C ASP A 190 21.76 -0.74 -11.64
N LEU A 191 21.02 -1.85 -11.71
CA LEU A 191 20.72 -2.53 -12.98
C LEU A 191 19.93 -1.63 -13.95
N TRP A 192 19.01 -0.79 -13.44
CA TRP A 192 18.27 0.20 -14.22
C TRP A 192 19.20 1.29 -14.75
N GLY A 193 20.04 1.88 -13.90
CA GLY A 193 20.97 2.95 -14.23
C GLY A 193 22.05 2.53 -15.22
N GLU A 194 22.50 1.28 -15.16
CA GLU A 194 23.45 0.67 -16.09
C GLU A 194 22.81 0.20 -17.41
N GLY A 195 21.48 0.28 -17.53
CA GLY A 195 20.75 -0.16 -18.72
C GLY A 195 20.77 -1.67 -18.94
N GLN A 196 20.99 -2.45 -17.88
CA GLN A 196 21.06 -3.92 -17.97
C GLN A 196 19.65 -4.56 -17.95
N LEU A 197 18.63 -3.84 -17.46
CA LEU A 197 17.27 -4.35 -17.45
C LEU A 197 16.64 -4.26 -18.85
N PRO A 198 15.96 -5.32 -19.31
CA PRO A 198 15.31 -5.35 -20.63
C PRO A 198 13.94 -4.62 -20.62
N ILE A 199 13.86 -3.48 -19.95
CA ILE A 199 12.65 -2.67 -19.79
C ILE A 199 12.92 -1.22 -20.21
N LYS A 200 11.85 -0.50 -20.58
CA LYS A 200 11.95 0.91 -20.99
C LYS A 200 11.34 1.87 -19.98
N SER A 201 10.44 1.41 -19.14
CA SER A 201 9.80 2.22 -18.10
C SER A 201 9.24 1.35 -17.00
N VAL A 202 9.03 1.98 -15.84
CA VAL A 202 8.49 1.33 -14.64
C VAL A 202 7.31 2.15 -14.11
N LEU A 203 6.23 1.48 -13.73
CA LEU A 203 5.18 2.05 -12.88
C LEU A 203 5.21 1.34 -11.54
N LEU A 204 5.66 2.05 -10.52
CA LEU A 204 5.79 1.56 -9.14
C LEU A 204 4.57 2.01 -8.32
N VAL A 205 3.83 1.06 -7.79
CA VAL A 205 2.84 1.32 -6.74
C VAL A 205 3.48 1.10 -5.38
N THR A 206 3.37 2.07 -4.52
CA THR A 206 3.82 1.97 -3.13
C THR A 206 2.99 2.87 -2.21
N HIS A 207 3.04 2.60 -0.93
CA HIS A 207 2.54 3.49 0.11
C HIS A 207 3.70 4.13 0.91
N ASN A 208 4.95 3.71 0.67
CA ASN A 208 6.15 4.20 1.32
C ASN A 208 6.69 5.43 0.58
N ILE A 209 6.76 6.58 1.28
CA ILE A 209 7.16 7.86 0.68
C ILE A 209 8.65 7.89 0.36
N GLU A 210 9.49 7.39 1.26
CA GLU A 210 10.94 7.39 1.05
C GLU A 210 11.33 6.50 -0.13
N GLU A 211 10.72 5.30 -0.25
CA GLU A 211 10.86 4.42 -1.40
C GLU A 211 10.49 5.12 -2.70
N ALA A 212 9.34 5.80 -2.71
CA ALA A 212 8.87 6.54 -3.87
C ALA A 212 9.84 7.67 -4.27
N VAL A 213 10.34 8.45 -3.30
CA VAL A 213 11.32 9.52 -3.55
C VAL A 213 12.68 8.95 -3.95
N GLN A 214 13.08 7.79 -3.41
CA GLN A 214 14.35 7.14 -3.74
C GLN A 214 14.36 6.63 -5.18
N MET A 215 13.25 6.00 -5.63
CA MET A 215 13.23 5.25 -6.89
C MET A 215 12.70 6.06 -8.07
N CYS A 216 11.69 6.92 -7.87
CA CYS A 216 10.89 7.46 -8.96
C CYS A 216 11.41 8.80 -9.48
N ASP A 217 11.24 9.06 -10.78
CA ASP A 217 11.52 10.36 -11.41
C ASP A 217 10.31 11.31 -11.26
N ARG A 218 9.11 10.72 -11.11
CA ARG A 218 7.85 11.43 -11.02
C ARG A 218 6.88 10.64 -10.13
N LEU A 219 6.17 11.36 -9.24
CA LEU A 219 5.19 10.78 -8.33
C LEU A 219 3.79 11.28 -8.68
N LEU A 220 2.85 10.37 -8.69
CA LEU A 220 1.42 10.65 -8.80
C LEU A 220 0.78 10.34 -7.45
N ILE A 221 0.27 11.38 -6.79
CA ILE A 221 -0.44 11.23 -5.51
C ILE A 221 -1.87 10.79 -5.79
N PHE A 222 -2.28 9.70 -5.14
CA PHE A 222 -3.55 9.04 -5.39
C PHE A 222 -4.51 9.20 -4.22
N SER A 223 -5.72 9.71 -4.48
CA SER A 223 -6.76 9.86 -3.46
C SER A 223 -7.41 8.52 -3.11
N THR A 224 -8.21 8.53 -2.04
CA THR A 224 -9.06 7.39 -1.64
C THR A 224 -10.53 7.72 -1.89
N HIS A 225 -11.33 6.72 -2.27
CA HIS A 225 -12.80 6.72 -2.30
C HIS A 225 -13.46 7.88 -3.07
N PRO A 226 -13.40 7.90 -4.37
CA PRO A 226 -12.70 7.01 -5.30
C PRO A 226 -11.23 7.39 -5.52
N GLY A 227 -10.45 6.44 -6.05
CA GLY A 227 -9.08 6.65 -6.45
C GLY A 227 -8.98 7.59 -7.65
N ARG A 228 -8.23 8.69 -7.51
CA ARG A 228 -7.94 9.69 -8.55
C ARG A 228 -6.51 10.18 -8.39
N VAL A 229 -5.87 10.59 -9.47
CA VAL A 229 -4.63 11.37 -9.39
C VAL A 229 -4.99 12.78 -8.95
N VAL A 230 -4.50 13.20 -7.78
CA VAL A 230 -4.80 14.52 -7.18
C VAL A 230 -3.65 15.50 -7.28
N SER A 231 -2.42 15.00 -7.39
CA SER A 231 -1.21 15.81 -7.54
C SER A 231 -0.14 15.04 -8.30
N GLU A 232 0.74 15.76 -8.98
CA GLU A 232 1.92 15.22 -9.67
C GLU A 232 3.15 15.99 -9.21
N ILE A 233 4.19 15.26 -8.79
CA ILE A 233 5.44 15.80 -8.27
C ILE A 233 6.60 15.25 -9.10
N ASN A 234 7.38 16.13 -9.73
CA ASN A 234 8.63 15.76 -10.37
C ASN A 234 9.76 15.72 -9.32
N ILE A 235 10.59 14.70 -9.37
CA ILE A 235 11.73 14.51 -8.49
C ILE A 235 13.01 14.95 -9.22
N ASP A 236 13.39 16.21 -9.04
CA ASP A 236 14.58 16.80 -9.67
C ASP A 236 15.88 16.48 -8.90
N LEU A 237 15.98 15.28 -8.33
CA LEU A 237 17.14 14.80 -7.60
C LEU A 237 17.80 13.65 -8.38
N PRO A 238 19.07 13.76 -8.80
CA PRO A 238 19.74 12.71 -9.55
C PRO A 238 20.02 11.46 -8.69
N HIS A 239 20.05 10.29 -9.31
CA HIS A 239 20.52 9.05 -8.68
C HIS A 239 22.06 9.01 -8.57
N PRO A 240 22.64 8.33 -7.56
CA PRO A 240 21.98 7.71 -6.42
C PRO A 240 21.45 8.76 -5.42
N ARG A 241 20.30 8.50 -4.83
CA ARG A 241 19.67 9.36 -3.84
C ARG A 241 19.90 8.81 -2.44
N HIS A 242 20.34 9.65 -1.51
CA HIS A 242 20.66 9.24 -0.14
C HIS A 242 19.68 9.88 0.85
N ALA A 243 19.11 9.10 1.75
CA ALA A 243 18.16 9.56 2.77
C ALA A 243 18.70 10.68 3.68
N LEU A 244 20.05 10.76 3.83
CA LEU A 244 20.69 11.83 4.61
C LEU A 244 20.87 13.16 3.84
N ASP A 245 20.60 13.20 2.52
CA ASP A 245 20.67 14.45 1.75
C ASP A 245 19.51 15.38 2.19
N PRO A 246 19.78 16.63 2.62
CA PRO A 246 18.73 17.58 2.98
C PRO A 246 17.69 17.81 1.88
N ARG A 247 18.07 17.71 0.61
CA ARG A 247 17.14 17.84 -0.53
C ARG A 247 16.22 16.63 -0.64
N PHE A 248 16.72 15.43 -0.32
CA PHE A 248 15.90 14.22 -0.24
C PHE A 248 14.84 14.37 0.86
N ARG A 249 15.24 14.76 2.06
CA ARG A 249 14.33 15.00 3.20
C ARG A 249 13.29 16.06 2.88
N ALA A 250 13.66 17.16 2.25
CA ALA A 250 12.72 18.21 1.85
C ALA A 250 11.70 17.72 0.81
N LEU A 251 12.09 16.78 -0.07
CA LEU A 251 11.16 16.13 -1.00
C LEU A 251 10.20 15.18 -0.30
N VAL A 252 10.69 14.35 0.63
CA VAL A 252 9.87 13.47 1.47
C VAL A 252 8.81 14.28 2.23
N GLU A 253 9.25 15.38 2.90
CA GLU A 253 8.35 16.29 3.60
C GLU A 253 7.29 16.91 2.66
N ARG A 254 7.71 17.39 1.49
CA ARG A 254 6.78 17.93 0.49
C ARG A 254 5.73 16.90 0.03
N VAL A 255 6.15 15.67 -0.28
CA VAL A 255 5.26 14.58 -0.66
C VAL A 255 4.29 14.27 0.46
N TYR A 256 4.78 14.26 1.69
CA TYR A 256 3.99 14.03 2.89
C TYR A 256 2.89 15.10 3.07
N VAL A 257 3.25 16.38 2.93
CA VAL A 257 2.30 17.50 2.97
C VAL A 257 1.22 17.35 1.90
N GLU A 258 1.61 17.01 0.66
CA GLU A 258 0.64 16.78 -0.43
C GLU A 258 -0.33 15.63 -0.15
N MET A 259 0.16 14.53 0.45
CA MET A 259 -0.68 13.38 0.82
C MET A 259 -1.66 13.67 1.96
N THR A 260 -1.29 14.58 2.86
CA THR A 260 -2.10 14.93 4.05
C THR A 260 -2.96 16.17 3.84
N SER A 261 -2.68 16.96 2.79
CA SER A 261 -3.47 18.14 2.45
C SER A 261 -4.86 17.76 1.93
N LYS A 262 -5.90 18.45 2.38
CA LYS A 262 -7.25 18.32 1.82
C LYS A 262 -7.28 18.79 0.37
N PRO A 263 -7.97 18.09 -0.55
CA PRO A 263 -8.11 18.53 -1.94
C PRO A 263 -8.63 19.98 -2.02
N ARG A 264 -7.94 20.84 -2.78
CA ARG A 264 -8.34 22.23 -3.05
C ARG A 264 -9.56 22.28 -3.98
N GLY A 265 -10.74 21.81 -3.57
CA GLY A 265 -11.89 21.78 -4.49
C GLY A 265 -13.28 21.81 -3.87
N ASP A 266 -13.48 21.38 -2.65
CA ASP A 266 -14.82 21.27 -2.06
C ASP A 266 -15.08 22.27 -0.94
N ARG A 267 -15.14 23.59 -1.31
CA ARG A 267 -15.83 24.59 -0.50
C ARG A 267 -17.28 24.74 -0.97
N VAL A 268 -18.07 23.70 -0.80
CA VAL A 268 -19.54 23.83 -0.80
C VAL A 268 -20.01 23.22 0.51
N GLY A 269 -20.65 24.04 1.33
CA GLY A 269 -21.02 23.75 2.69
C GLY A 269 -21.80 22.43 2.84
N HIS A 270 -21.19 21.47 3.45
CA HIS A 270 -21.86 20.30 3.97
C HIS A 270 -21.63 20.17 5.47
N LYS A 271 -22.77 19.96 6.17
CA LYS A 271 -22.86 19.58 7.58
C LYS A 271 -21.84 18.48 7.88
N ALA A 272 -21.34 18.46 9.12
CA ALA A 272 -20.40 17.49 9.69
C ALA A 272 -20.40 16.15 8.93
N GLU A 273 -19.47 16.01 7.98
CA GLU A 273 -19.39 14.84 7.10
C GLU A 273 -18.95 13.64 7.93
N ARG A 274 -19.80 12.61 7.92
CA ARG A 274 -19.38 11.27 8.24
C ARG A 274 -18.25 10.93 7.28
N PHE A 275 -17.14 10.40 7.79
CA PHE A 275 -16.02 9.93 6.95
C PHE A 275 -16.57 9.03 5.84
N PRO A 276 -16.26 9.30 4.54
CA PRO A 276 -16.61 8.40 3.44
C PRO A 276 -15.88 7.08 3.66
N GLY A 277 -16.59 5.97 3.66
CA GLY A 277 -16.00 4.63 3.77
C GLY A 277 -16.18 3.93 5.13
N THR A 278 -17.14 4.35 5.95
CA THR A 278 -17.44 3.71 7.24
C THR A 278 -18.34 2.48 7.09
N GLY A 279 -17.96 1.51 6.25
CA GLY A 279 -18.50 0.15 6.30
C GLY A 279 -17.57 -0.77 7.11
N ILE A 280 -18.02 -1.99 7.41
CA ILE A 280 -17.18 -3.03 8.04
C ILE A 280 -15.94 -3.35 7.21
N GLY A 281 -15.95 -3.10 5.90
CA GLY A 281 -14.86 -3.28 4.94
C GLY A 281 -13.77 -2.19 4.96
N THR A 282 -13.67 -1.36 6.00
CA THR A 282 -12.53 -0.44 6.14
C THR A 282 -11.30 -1.22 6.56
N THR A 283 -10.27 -1.23 5.71
CA THR A 283 -8.97 -1.86 6.02
C THR A 283 -8.28 -1.08 7.14
N LEU A 284 -7.83 -1.80 8.17
CA LEU A 284 -7.06 -1.23 9.28
C LEU A 284 -5.62 -1.76 9.19
N THR A 285 -4.67 -0.84 9.17
CA THR A 285 -3.26 -1.19 9.32
C THR A 285 -3.01 -1.71 10.74
N HIS A 286 -2.09 -2.67 10.91
CA HIS A 286 -1.79 -3.21 12.22
C HIS A 286 -1.01 -2.19 13.06
N VAL A 287 -1.72 -1.54 13.97
CA VAL A 287 -1.17 -0.58 14.92
C VAL A 287 -1.55 -1.02 16.34
N SER A 288 -0.55 -1.19 17.21
CA SER A 288 -0.80 -1.54 18.60
C SER A 288 -1.36 -0.36 19.41
N SER A 289 -2.18 -0.65 20.41
CA SER A 289 -2.69 0.38 21.34
C SER A 289 -1.58 1.12 22.09
N ASN A 290 -0.44 0.46 22.32
CA ASN A 290 0.73 1.07 22.96
C ASN A 290 1.37 2.16 22.07
N LEU A 291 1.48 1.91 20.77
CA LEU A 291 1.98 2.91 19.82
C LEU A 291 1.04 4.11 19.72
N LEU A 292 -0.28 3.87 19.72
CA LEU A 292 -1.28 4.95 19.74
C LEU A 292 -1.14 5.82 20.99
N SER A 293 -1.05 5.20 22.17
CA SER A 293 -0.87 5.93 23.43
C SER A 293 0.47 6.66 23.48
N GLY A 294 1.55 6.00 23.04
CA GLY A 294 2.89 6.60 23.02
C GLY A 294 2.99 7.85 22.13
N LEU A 295 2.36 7.80 20.93
CA LEU A 295 2.33 8.96 20.05
C LEU A 295 1.49 10.11 20.63
N LEU A 296 0.33 9.82 21.23
CA LEU A 296 -0.49 10.84 21.89
C LEU A 296 0.28 11.52 23.03
N GLU A 297 0.99 10.75 23.87
CA GLU A 297 1.81 11.25 24.97
C GLU A 297 2.96 12.12 24.42
N ALA A 298 3.69 11.63 23.42
CA ALA A 298 4.81 12.37 22.83
C ALA A 298 4.37 13.72 22.22
N VAL A 299 3.24 13.73 21.49
CA VAL A 299 2.69 14.98 20.92
C VAL A 299 2.19 15.93 22.03
N SER A 300 1.70 15.40 23.15
CA SER A 300 1.19 16.22 24.27
C SER A 300 2.29 16.91 25.05
N GLU A 301 3.50 16.35 25.11
CA GLU A 301 4.61 16.85 25.90
C GLU A 301 5.35 18.02 25.22
N PRO A 302 6.09 18.86 26.00
CA PRO A 302 7.02 19.83 25.43
C PRO A 302 8.12 19.14 24.58
N PRO A 303 8.52 19.71 23.44
CA PRO A 303 8.20 21.06 22.95
C PRO A 303 6.88 21.17 22.18
N TYR A 304 6.21 20.05 21.89
CA TYR A 304 5.08 19.97 20.93
C TYR A 304 3.76 20.53 21.50
N ASN A 305 3.48 20.31 22.79
CA ASN A 305 2.30 20.86 23.48
C ASN A 305 0.97 20.62 22.76
N GLY A 306 0.81 19.46 22.14
CA GLY A 306 -0.40 19.05 21.44
C GLY A 306 -0.41 19.31 19.93
N HIS A 307 0.68 19.81 19.36
CA HIS A 307 0.83 20.05 17.92
C HIS A 307 2.29 19.81 17.50
N ALA A 308 2.51 18.85 16.61
CA ALA A 308 3.84 18.46 16.15
C ALA A 308 3.86 18.28 14.63
N ASP A 309 4.96 18.65 14.00
CA ASP A 309 5.34 18.20 12.66
C ASP A 309 5.66 16.71 12.73
N LEU A 310 5.04 15.88 11.86
CA LEU A 310 5.17 14.42 11.93
C LEU A 310 6.58 13.94 11.64
N PRO A 311 7.32 14.44 10.64
CA PRO A 311 8.74 14.14 10.47
C PRO A 311 9.58 14.47 11.70
N ALA A 312 9.36 15.63 12.33
CA ALA A 312 10.14 16.04 13.50
C ALA A 312 9.88 15.13 14.71
N ILE A 313 8.64 14.71 14.94
CA ILE A 313 8.32 13.78 16.03
C ILE A 313 8.78 12.35 15.73
N ALA A 314 8.79 11.91 14.46
CA ALA A 314 9.37 10.64 14.05
C ALA A 314 10.86 10.58 14.37
N GLU A 315 11.63 11.62 14.02
CA GLU A 315 13.05 11.75 14.38
C GLU A 315 13.27 11.71 15.89
N ALA A 316 12.44 12.43 16.66
CA ALA A 316 12.53 12.45 18.13
C ALA A 316 12.24 11.08 18.77
N LEU A 317 11.35 10.30 18.19
CA LEU A 317 11.01 8.95 18.63
C LEU A 317 11.94 7.86 18.05
N SER A 318 12.92 8.23 17.21
CA SER A 318 13.79 7.32 16.47
C SER A 318 13.00 6.28 15.64
N MET A 319 11.91 6.75 15.05
CA MET A 319 11.03 5.98 14.17
C MET A 319 11.12 6.51 12.74
N ASP A 320 10.87 5.65 11.78
CA ASP A 320 10.68 6.07 10.40
C ASP A 320 9.32 6.80 10.24
N VAL A 321 9.26 7.84 9.42
CA VAL A 321 7.99 8.58 9.17
C VAL A 321 6.93 7.63 8.62
N ASP A 322 7.33 6.68 7.79
CA ASP A 322 6.43 5.67 7.23
C ASP A 322 5.88 4.66 8.26
N GLU A 323 6.59 4.43 9.36
CA GLU A 323 6.08 3.64 10.49
C GLU A 323 5.14 4.46 11.39
N LEU A 324 5.40 5.78 11.51
CA LEU A 324 4.59 6.67 12.33
C LEU A 324 3.26 7.03 11.66
N PHE A 325 3.23 7.09 10.33
CA PHE A 325 2.07 7.52 9.59
C PHE A 325 0.82 6.65 9.82
N PRO A 326 0.89 5.29 9.78
CA PRO A 326 -0.25 4.44 10.12
C PRO A 326 -0.77 4.66 11.54
N VAL A 327 0.13 5.01 12.49
CA VAL A 327 -0.25 5.32 13.87
C VAL A 327 -1.04 6.63 13.94
N ALA A 328 -0.57 7.66 13.24
CA ALA A 328 -1.24 8.94 13.15
C ALA A 328 -2.62 8.81 12.46
N GLU A 329 -2.72 8.02 11.37
CA GLU A 329 -3.98 7.74 10.70
C GLU A 329 -4.99 7.02 11.61
N ALA A 330 -4.53 6.05 12.40
CA ALA A 330 -5.37 5.36 13.37
C ALA A 330 -5.88 6.32 14.46
N LEU A 331 -5.05 7.25 14.92
CA LEU A 331 -5.47 8.31 15.85
C LEU A 331 -6.50 9.26 15.22
N GLN A 332 -6.34 9.59 13.95
CA GLN A 332 -7.32 10.39 13.21
C GLN A 332 -8.63 9.64 13.02
N LEU A 333 -8.60 8.34 12.70
CA LEU A 333 -9.79 7.49 12.62
C LEU A 333 -10.54 7.45 13.95
N LEU A 334 -9.79 7.27 15.04
CA LEU A 334 -10.34 7.27 16.42
C LEU A 334 -10.69 8.68 16.93
N ARG A 335 -10.45 9.74 16.17
CA ARG A 335 -10.72 11.13 16.55
C ARG A 335 -9.94 11.64 17.75
N PHE A 336 -8.80 11.05 18.05
CA PHE A 336 -7.89 11.55 19.08
C PHE A 336 -6.91 12.60 18.54
N ALA A 337 -6.64 12.59 17.23
CA ALA A 337 -5.81 13.59 16.56
C ALA A 337 -6.40 13.99 15.20
N GLU A 338 -5.96 15.12 14.69
CA GLU A 338 -6.18 15.58 13.32
C GLU A 338 -4.82 15.68 12.62
N ILE A 339 -4.79 15.24 11.34
CA ILE A 339 -3.60 15.37 10.49
C ILE A 339 -3.94 16.36 9.40
N GLU A 340 -3.17 17.44 9.31
CA GLU A 340 -3.35 18.44 8.27
C GLU A 340 -2.00 19.11 7.92
N GLY A 341 -1.65 19.12 6.61
CA GLY A 341 -0.46 19.81 6.11
C GLY A 341 0.89 19.25 6.59
N GLY A 342 0.94 17.96 6.99
CA GLY A 342 2.15 17.33 7.54
C GLY A 342 2.21 17.32 9.07
N ASP A 343 1.32 18.06 9.73
CA ASP A 343 1.27 18.15 11.19
C ASP A 343 0.24 17.20 11.79
N ILE A 344 0.54 16.71 13.00
CA ILE A 344 -0.43 16.06 13.89
C ILE A 344 -0.82 17.00 15.02
N LYS A 345 -2.12 17.17 15.22
CA LYS A 345 -2.69 17.99 16.27
C LYS A 345 -3.64 17.20 17.13
N LEU A 346 -3.46 17.20 18.44
CA LEU A 346 -4.38 16.54 19.35
C LEU A 346 -5.74 17.23 19.35
N THR A 347 -6.81 16.42 19.30
CA THR A 347 -8.15 16.89 19.57
C THR A 347 -8.33 17.15 21.07
N ARG A 348 -9.49 17.71 21.45
CA ARG A 348 -9.86 17.82 22.86
C ARG A 348 -9.87 16.45 23.54
N GLU A 349 -10.44 15.46 22.87
CA GLU A 349 -10.55 14.06 23.33
C GLU A 349 -9.18 13.38 23.40
N GLY A 350 -8.28 13.65 22.45
CA GLY A 350 -6.89 13.18 22.50
C GLY A 350 -6.12 13.77 23.68
N SER A 351 -6.30 15.06 23.96
CA SER A 351 -5.71 15.72 25.12
C SER A 351 -6.30 15.23 26.44
N GLU A 352 -7.59 14.89 26.47
CA GLU A 352 -8.28 14.29 27.63
C GLU A 352 -7.73 12.87 27.87
N PHE A 353 -7.57 12.08 26.82
CA PHE A 353 -7.01 10.72 26.88
C PHE A 353 -5.64 10.70 27.56
N VAL A 354 -4.72 11.58 27.16
CA VAL A 354 -3.36 11.65 27.76
C VAL A 354 -3.40 12.00 29.22
N LYS A 355 -4.32 12.90 29.64
CA LYS A 355 -4.44 13.39 31.04
C LYS A 355 -5.19 12.42 31.95
N SER A 356 -5.94 11.46 31.39
CA SER A 356 -6.77 10.52 32.13
C SER A 356 -5.94 9.41 32.76
N GLU A 357 -6.44 8.84 33.86
CA GLU A 357 -5.93 7.60 34.45
C GLU A 357 -6.29 6.37 33.59
N THR A 358 -5.62 5.25 33.84
CA THR A 358 -5.68 4.04 33.00
C THR A 358 -7.11 3.57 32.70
N ASP A 359 -7.99 3.51 33.72
CA ASP A 359 -9.37 3.03 33.54
C ASP A 359 -10.21 4.02 32.73
N GLU A 360 -9.98 5.31 32.90
CA GLU A 360 -10.66 6.36 32.14
C GLU A 360 -10.17 6.40 30.69
N ARG A 361 -8.87 6.20 30.45
CA ARG A 361 -8.29 6.03 29.09
C ARG A 361 -8.95 4.88 28.35
N LYS A 362 -9.10 3.71 28.99
CA LYS A 362 -9.77 2.56 28.40
C LYS A 362 -11.23 2.84 28.04
N ARG A 363 -11.98 3.48 28.93
CA ARG A 363 -13.38 3.87 28.69
C ARG A 363 -13.50 4.87 27.53
N LEU A 364 -12.62 5.86 27.48
CA LEU A 364 -12.59 6.84 26.40
C LEU A 364 -12.25 6.16 25.07
N PHE A 365 -11.24 5.29 25.07
CA PHE A 365 -10.87 4.52 23.89
C PHE A 365 -12.00 3.60 23.41
N ALA A 366 -12.67 2.89 24.32
CA ALA A 366 -13.82 2.03 24.02
C ALA A 366 -14.96 2.81 23.35
N ARG A 367 -15.29 3.99 23.88
CA ARG A 367 -16.31 4.87 23.31
C ARG A 367 -15.95 5.29 21.88
N HIS A 368 -14.72 5.70 21.63
CA HIS A 368 -14.28 6.13 20.31
C HIS A 368 -14.18 4.93 19.34
N LEU A 369 -13.65 3.80 19.79
CA LEU A 369 -13.57 2.56 19.02
C LEU A 369 -14.95 2.13 18.52
N LEU A 370 -15.94 2.05 19.41
CA LEU A 370 -17.30 1.62 19.05
C LEU A 370 -18.09 2.69 18.27
N THR A 371 -17.68 3.96 18.34
CA THR A 371 -18.36 5.04 17.61
C THR A 371 -17.79 5.23 16.20
N TYR A 372 -16.49 5.12 16.04
CA TYR A 372 -15.79 5.53 14.80
C TYR A 372 -15.22 4.35 14.00
N VAL A 373 -15.18 3.15 14.57
CA VAL A 373 -14.71 1.95 13.89
C VAL A 373 -15.87 0.96 13.70
N PRO A 374 -16.52 0.95 12.50
CA PRO A 374 -17.75 0.19 12.27
C PRO A 374 -17.61 -1.31 12.49
N LEU A 375 -16.44 -1.90 12.17
CA LEU A 375 -16.19 -3.31 12.42
C LEU A 375 -16.19 -3.64 13.93
N ALA A 376 -15.59 -2.79 14.77
CA ALA A 376 -15.62 -2.97 16.22
C ALA A 376 -17.06 -2.88 16.77
N ALA A 377 -17.82 -1.91 16.29
CA ALA A 377 -19.24 -1.75 16.63
C ALA A 377 -20.06 -2.96 16.16
N HIS A 378 -19.76 -3.50 14.98
CA HIS A 378 -20.42 -4.70 14.44
C HIS A 378 -20.09 -5.95 15.28
N VAL A 379 -18.81 -6.19 15.59
CA VAL A 379 -18.39 -7.29 16.48
C VAL A 379 -19.15 -7.19 17.81
N ARG A 380 -19.14 -6.03 18.45
CA ARG A 380 -19.84 -5.80 19.73
C ARG A 380 -21.33 -6.08 19.62
N ARG A 381 -22.02 -5.57 18.60
CA ARG A 381 -23.44 -5.81 18.37
C ARG A 381 -23.76 -7.29 18.19
N VAL A 382 -22.96 -8.02 17.40
CA VAL A 382 -23.14 -9.47 17.19
C VAL A 382 -23.00 -10.24 18.50
N LEU A 383 -22.08 -9.84 19.38
CA LEU A 383 -21.92 -10.46 20.69
C LEU A 383 -23.09 -10.12 21.63
N ASP A 384 -23.57 -8.88 21.62
CA ASP A 384 -24.73 -8.46 22.44
C ASP A 384 -26.02 -9.18 22.03
N GLU A 385 -26.25 -9.43 20.74
CA GLU A 385 -27.43 -10.10 20.20
C GLU A 385 -27.44 -11.63 20.42
N ARG A 386 -26.29 -12.24 20.67
CA ARG A 386 -26.21 -13.71 20.88
C ARG A 386 -26.41 -14.11 22.33
N ALA A 387 -27.22 -15.13 22.54
CA ALA A 387 -27.50 -15.66 23.89
C ALA A 387 -26.21 -16.21 24.58
N THR A 388 -25.21 -16.64 23.81
CA THR A 388 -23.93 -17.12 24.33
C THR A 388 -22.90 -16.01 24.51
N HIS A 389 -23.18 -14.79 24.02
CA HIS A 389 -22.24 -13.67 23.97
C HIS A 389 -20.89 -14.02 23.37
N THR A 390 -20.86 -15.01 22.45
CA THR A 390 -19.64 -15.48 21.76
C THR A 390 -19.86 -15.59 20.26
N ALA A 391 -18.79 -15.37 19.48
CA ALA A 391 -18.80 -15.53 18.02
C ALA A 391 -17.43 -16.00 17.52
N PRO A 392 -17.34 -16.98 16.58
CA PRO A 392 -16.08 -17.42 16.02
C PRO A 392 -15.47 -16.32 15.14
N LYS A 393 -14.13 -16.26 15.09
CA LYS A 393 -13.36 -15.33 14.23
C LYS A 393 -13.72 -15.50 12.76
N SER A 394 -13.90 -16.75 12.31
CA SER A 394 -14.21 -17.07 10.90
C SER A 394 -15.44 -16.32 10.40
N ARG A 395 -16.47 -16.12 11.24
CA ARG A 395 -17.65 -15.36 10.85
C ARG A 395 -17.30 -13.95 10.35
N PHE A 396 -16.49 -13.22 11.11
CA PHE A 396 -16.12 -11.84 10.76
C PHE A 396 -15.07 -11.83 9.65
N PHE A 397 -14.26 -12.88 9.57
CA PHE A 397 -13.30 -13.06 8.51
C PHE A 397 -14.01 -13.26 7.15
N ASP A 398 -14.96 -14.18 7.07
CA ASP A 398 -15.79 -14.44 5.88
C ASP A 398 -16.55 -13.16 5.45
N GLU A 399 -17.11 -12.41 6.41
CA GLU A 399 -17.76 -11.12 6.13
C GLU A 399 -16.81 -10.05 5.58
N LEU A 400 -15.50 -10.08 5.95
CA LEU A 400 -14.49 -9.14 5.45
C LEU A 400 -13.94 -9.54 4.08
N GLU A 401 -13.88 -10.83 3.75
CA GLU A 401 -13.45 -11.29 2.42
C GLU A 401 -14.38 -10.79 1.30
N ASP A 402 -15.63 -10.46 1.61
CA ASP A 402 -16.54 -9.80 0.67
C ASP A 402 -16.08 -8.38 0.27
N TYR A 403 -15.18 -7.75 1.05
CA TYR A 403 -14.75 -6.35 0.88
C TYR A 403 -13.27 -6.18 0.64
N MET A 404 -12.43 -7.14 1.04
CA MET A 404 -10.97 -7.03 0.96
C MET A 404 -10.29 -8.39 0.76
N ALA A 405 -9.01 -8.38 0.37
CA ALA A 405 -8.22 -9.59 0.23
C ALA A 405 -7.99 -10.28 1.59
N GLU A 406 -7.81 -11.61 1.59
CA GLU A 406 -7.61 -12.47 2.75
C GLU A 406 -6.58 -11.90 3.75
N GLU A 407 -5.43 -11.46 3.25
CA GLU A 407 -4.35 -10.90 4.07
C GLU A 407 -4.75 -9.59 4.77
N ALA A 408 -5.48 -8.72 4.06
CA ALA A 408 -6.00 -7.47 4.62
C ALA A 408 -7.11 -7.72 5.65
N ALA A 409 -7.95 -8.73 5.44
CA ALA A 409 -8.98 -9.16 6.39
C ALA A 409 -8.35 -9.67 7.69
N GLU A 410 -7.31 -10.52 7.58
CA GLU A 410 -6.58 -11.03 8.74
C GLU A 410 -5.91 -9.90 9.53
N GLN A 411 -5.23 -8.97 8.85
CA GLN A 411 -4.59 -7.82 9.47
C GLN A 411 -5.59 -6.90 10.17
N THR A 412 -6.72 -6.61 9.52
CA THR A 412 -7.80 -5.81 10.07
C THR A 412 -8.37 -6.43 11.34
N LEU A 413 -8.62 -7.75 11.33
CA LEU A 413 -9.10 -8.48 12.52
C LEU A 413 -8.09 -8.49 13.66
N ARG A 414 -6.80 -8.64 13.38
CA ARG A 414 -5.73 -8.54 14.41
C ARG A 414 -5.73 -7.18 15.08
N THR A 415 -5.91 -6.11 14.31
CA THR A 415 -6.00 -4.74 14.84
C THR A 415 -7.23 -4.59 15.74
N ILE A 416 -8.39 -5.05 15.27
CA ILE A 416 -9.64 -5.01 16.05
C ILE A 416 -9.54 -5.81 17.34
N ILE A 417 -8.92 -7.01 17.31
CA ILE A 417 -8.67 -7.83 18.50
C ILE A 417 -7.79 -7.06 19.50
N SER A 418 -6.68 -6.47 19.04
CA SER A 418 -5.76 -5.71 19.89
C SER A 418 -6.47 -4.51 20.54
N TRP A 419 -7.20 -3.73 19.75
CA TRP A 419 -7.90 -2.53 20.24
C TRP A 419 -9.10 -2.87 21.13
N GLY A 420 -9.84 -3.92 20.79
CA GLY A 420 -10.97 -4.39 21.59
C GLY A 420 -10.57 -4.92 22.95
N ARG A 421 -9.44 -5.64 23.04
CA ARG A 421 -8.84 -6.10 24.31
C ARG A 421 -8.38 -4.93 25.17
N TYR A 422 -7.66 -3.97 24.58
CA TYR A 422 -7.21 -2.77 25.29
C TYR A 422 -8.38 -1.96 25.83
N ALA A 423 -9.41 -1.78 25.02
CA ALA A 423 -10.62 -1.04 25.36
C ALA A 423 -11.56 -1.77 26.33
N GLU A 424 -11.30 -3.04 26.61
CA GLU A 424 -12.25 -3.92 27.33
C GLU A 424 -13.65 -3.92 26.69
N ALA A 425 -13.73 -3.64 25.39
CA ALA A 425 -14.99 -3.62 24.65
C ALA A 425 -15.49 -5.02 24.35
N PHE A 426 -14.59 -5.96 24.14
CA PHE A 426 -14.80 -7.41 23.99
C PHE A 426 -13.48 -8.15 24.21
N ALA A 427 -13.57 -9.43 24.56
CA ALA A 427 -12.45 -10.33 24.71
C ALA A 427 -12.27 -11.20 23.45
N TYR A 428 -11.10 -11.81 23.33
CA TYR A 428 -10.78 -12.77 22.27
C TYR A 428 -9.97 -13.91 22.85
N ASP A 429 -10.41 -15.15 22.62
CA ASP A 429 -9.74 -16.39 23.02
C ASP A 429 -8.93 -16.93 21.81
N ASP A 430 -7.60 -16.88 21.93
CA ASP A 430 -6.69 -17.35 20.86
C ASP A 430 -6.75 -18.87 20.65
N ALA A 431 -7.04 -19.66 21.69
CA ALA A 431 -7.15 -21.11 21.58
C ALA A 431 -8.45 -21.55 20.90
N ARG A 432 -9.53 -20.84 21.15
CA ARG A 432 -10.85 -21.11 20.55
C ARG A 432 -11.13 -20.31 19.29
N GLN A 433 -10.25 -19.37 18.94
CA GLN A 433 -10.43 -18.43 17.82
C GLN A 433 -11.82 -17.77 17.85
N ALA A 434 -12.20 -17.22 19.01
CA ALA A 434 -13.55 -16.69 19.23
C ALA A 434 -13.53 -15.39 20.04
N PHE A 435 -14.42 -14.47 19.65
CA PHE A 435 -14.75 -13.26 20.39
C PHE A 435 -15.78 -13.56 21.50
N SER A 436 -15.70 -12.83 22.62
CA SER A 436 -16.66 -12.92 23.72
C SER A 436 -16.82 -11.58 24.44
N LEU A 437 -17.91 -11.44 25.23
CA LEU A 437 -18.09 -10.29 26.13
C LEU A 437 -17.47 -10.53 27.51
N GLU A 438 -17.17 -11.77 27.85
CA GLU A 438 -16.54 -12.13 29.11
C GLU A 438 -15.03 -12.33 28.88
N ASN A 439 -14.21 -11.74 29.73
CA ASN A 439 -12.79 -12.03 29.73
C ASN A 439 -12.58 -13.52 30.01
N PRO A 440 -11.84 -14.25 29.16
CA PRO A 440 -11.49 -15.63 29.49
C PRO A 440 -10.67 -15.62 30.80
N ALA A 441 -11.07 -16.47 31.72
CA ALA A 441 -10.41 -16.65 33.01
C ALA A 441 -8.98 -17.21 32.84
#